data_ba372237a0e67ef30db9190ec35bcb4c
#
_entry.id   ba372237a0e67ef30db9190ec35bcb4c
#
_cell.length_a   1.000
_cell.length_b   1.000
_cell.length_c   1.000
_cell.angle_alpha   90.00
_cell.angle_beta   90.00
_cell.angle_gamma   90.00
#
_symmetry.space_group_name_H-M   'P 1'
#
loop_
_entity.id
_entity.type
_entity.pdbx_description
1 polymer ?
#
loop_
_entity_poly.entity_id
_entity_poly.type
_entity_poly.pdbx_seq_one_letter_code
_entity_poly.pdbx_strand_id
1 'polypeptide(L)'
;MTILLDRKTAVLVQGITGKIGSFHAKEMMDYGTNVVGGVTPGKGGTSEHGVPVFDTMKEAVEKTGATASIVFVPPPFAADSIMEAADAGIRTCVAITDGIPAQDMIKVKRYMRRYRAENRMCLIGPNCAGIISPSKALLGIMPGNIYLSGHVGIVGRSGTLGYEAAAQMKELGIGVSTSVGIGGDPINGSSFKDILELFEADPETHAVVMIGEIGGPQEAEAAEYIRDHMKKPVIAYVAGLSAPKGRKMGHAGAIISAFGESASEKVEILREVGVAIAPTPAEIGITAQRVLKAA
;
A
#
# COMPACT_ATOMS: atom_id res chain seq x y z
N MET A 1 13.39 11.51 5.57
CA MET A 1 13.04 10.80 4.30
C MET A 1 11.75 10.06 4.59
N THR A 2 10.82 9.99 3.66
CA THR A 2 9.63 9.14 3.78
C THR A 2 9.93 7.75 3.23
N ILE A 3 9.19 6.74 3.68
CA ILE A 3 9.30 5.41 3.08
C ILE A 3 8.69 5.42 1.67
N LEU A 4 9.30 4.72 0.73
CA LEU A 4 8.82 4.39 -0.63
C LEU A 4 8.57 5.56 -1.59
N LEU A 5 8.19 6.76 -1.12
CA LEU A 5 7.71 7.84 -1.99
C LEU A 5 8.01 9.22 -1.40
N ASP A 6 8.64 10.10 -2.19
CA ASP A 6 8.88 11.52 -1.87
C ASP A 6 8.59 12.44 -3.05
N ARG A 7 8.78 13.77 -2.86
CA ARG A 7 8.57 14.78 -3.93
C ARG A 7 9.47 14.61 -5.15
N LYS A 8 10.62 13.96 -5.00
CA LYS A 8 11.60 13.78 -6.08
C LYS A 8 11.40 12.45 -6.81
N THR A 9 10.57 11.56 -6.27
CA THR A 9 10.30 10.26 -6.87
C THR A 9 9.66 10.44 -8.24
N ALA A 10 10.37 10.08 -9.29
CA ALA A 10 9.88 10.13 -10.66
C ALA A 10 8.98 8.91 -10.92
N VAL A 11 7.74 9.17 -11.35
CA VAL A 11 6.66 8.18 -11.46
C VAL A 11 6.25 7.97 -12.91
N LEU A 12 6.10 6.71 -13.32
CA LEU A 12 5.45 6.30 -14.57
C LEU A 12 4.07 5.70 -14.31
N VAL A 13 3.10 6.03 -15.17
CA VAL A 13 1.74 5.50 -15.09
C VAL A 13 1.51 4.49 -16.21
N GLN A 14 1.38 3.20 -15.87
CA GLN A 14 1.04 2.15 -16.82
C GLN A 14 -0.46 2.14 -17.07
N GLY A 15 -0.86 2.20 -18.34
CA GLY A 15 -2.25 2.38 -18.73
C GLY A 15 -2.73 3.83 -18.70
N ILE A 16 -1.81 4.81 -18.82
CA ILE A 16 -2.09 6.25 -18.67
C ILE A 16 -3.16 6.77 -19.64
N THR A 17 -3.27 6.21 -20.85
CA THR A 17 -4.26 6.63 -21.87
C THR A 17 -5.65 6.01 -21.64
N GLY A 18 -5.79 5.10 -20.70
CA GLY A 18 -7.09 4.56 -20.29
C GLY A 18 -7.85 5.54 -19.40
N LYS A 19 -9.19 5.49 -19.42
CA LYS A 19 -10.04 6.42 -18.65
C LYS A 19 -9.65 6.54 -17.16
N ILE A 20 -9.39 5.41 -16.49
CA ILE A 20 -9.01 5.37 -15.08
C ILE A 20 -7.58 5.85 -14.89
N GLY A 21 -6.64 5.36 -15.71
CA GLY A 21 -5.24 5.74 -15.65
C GLY A 21 -5.03 7.25 -15.88
N SER A 22 -5.68 7.81 -16.91
CA SER A 22 -5.65 9.24 -17.22
C SER A 22 -6.21 10.10 -16.07
N PHE A 23 -7.39 9.71 -15.54
CA PHE A 23 -8.01 10.44 -14.42
C PHE A 23 -7.08 10.47 -13.19
N HIS A 24 -6.60 9.32 -12.73
CA HIS A 24 -5.74 9.28 -11.55
C HIS A 24 -4.33 9.85 -11.78
N ALA A 25 -3.81 9.79 -13.02
CA ALA A 25 -2.58 10.49 -13.35
C ALA A 25 -2.72 12.00 -13.12
N LYS A 26 -3.84 12.59 -13.56
CA LYS A 26 -4.16 13.99 -13.32
C LYS A 26 -4.27 14.31 -11.82
N GLU A 27 -5.02 13.51 -11.06
CA GLU A 27 -5.16 13.68 -9.60
C GLU A 27 -3.81 13.61 -8.87
N MET A 28 -2.94 12.68 -9.26
CA MET A 28 -1.58 12.58 -8.71
C MET A 28 -0.74 13.81 -9.04
N MET A 29 -0.80 14.31 -10.28
CA MET A 29 -0.10 15.55 -10.69
C MET A 29 -0.63 16.75 -9.91
N ASP A 30 -1.94 16.92 -9.78
CA ASP A 30 -2.57 17.99 -9.04
C ASP A 30 -2.22 17.97 -7.55
N TYR A 31 -1.98 16.77 -7.00
CA TYR A 31 -1.46 16.59 -5.64
C TYR A 31 0.02 16.99 -5.50
N GLY A 32 0.75 17.09 -6.58
CA GLY A 32 2.17 17.45 -6.61
C GLY A 32 3.13 16.26 -6.80
N THR A 33 2.62 15.09 -7.21
CA THR A 33 3.44 13.93 -7.57
C THR A 33 4.19 14.20 -8.88
N ASN A 34 5.48 13.87 -8.90
CA ASN A 34 6.33 14.02 -10.07
C ASN A 34 6.08 12.90 -11.10
N VAL A 35 4.94 12.97 -11.80
CA VAL A 35 4.63 12.07 -12.92
C VAL A 35 5.42 12.52 -14.14
N VAL A 36 6.35 11.69 -14.61
CA VAL A 36 7.28 12.02 -15.70
C VAL A 36 6.89 11.40 -17.04
N GLY A 37 5.87 10.54 -17.07
CA GLY A 37 5.39 9.89 -18.29
C GLY A 37 4.43 8.75 -17.99
N GLY A 38 3.99 8.10 -19.04
CA GLY A 38 3.18 6.89 -18.95
C GLY A 38 3.52 5.86 -19.99
N VAL A 39 3.01 4.66 -19.79
CA VAL A 39 3.22 3.54 -20.73
C VAL A 39 1.87 3.00 -21.16
N THR A 40 1.68 2.93 -22.48
CA THR A 40 0.55 2.26 -23.12
C THR A 40 1.02 1.70 -24.47
N PRO A 41 1.13 0.38 -24.63
CA PRO A 41 1.58 -0.23 -25.88
C PRO A 41 0.77 0.24 -27.09
N GLY A 42 1.44 0.61 -28.17
CA GLY A 42 0.86 1.15 -29.40
C GLY A 42 0.44 2.63 -29.33
N LYS A 43 0.78 3.34 -28.24
CA LYS A 43 0.54 4.78 -28.06
C LYS A 43 1.83 5.58 -27.86
N GLY A 44 2.99 4.94 -28.01
CA GLY A 44 4.28 5.61 -27.95
C GLY A 44 4.37 6.81 -28.89
N GLY A 45 5.03 7.89 -28.42
CA GLY A 45 5.15 9.15 -29.15
C GLY A 45 3.96 10.12 -29.00
N THR A 46 2.88 9.72 -28.31
CA THR A 46 1.79 10.63 -27.92
C THR A 46 2.07 11.29 -26.57
N SER A 47 1.17 12.14 -26.10
CA SER A 47 1.23 12.74 -24.77
C SER A 47 -0.11 12.67 -24.07
N GLU A 48 -0.09 12.57 -22.72
CA GLU A 48 -1.28 12.61 -21.87
C GLU A 48 -1.01 13.57 -20.71
N HIS A 49 -1.88 14.54 -20.48
CA HIS A 49 -1.70 15.63 -19.49
C HIS A 49 -0.34 16.34 -19.56
N GLY A 50 0.24 16.45 -20.76
CA GLY A 50 1.52 17.13 -20.97
C GLY A 50 2.76 16.28 -20.73
N VAL A 51 2.61 15.01 -20.32
CA VAL A 51 3.74 14.08 -20.20
C VAL A 51 3.79 13.06 -21.34
N PRO A 52 4.99 12.57 -21.74
CA PRO A 52 5.15 11.65 -22.83
C PRO A 52 4.56 10.27 -22.51
N VAL A 53 4.04 9.61 -23.54
CA VAL A 53 3.60 8.21 -23.51
C VAL A 53 4.60 7.35 -24.29
N PHE A 54 4.96 6.20 -23.71
CA PHE A 54 5.90 5.23 -24.27
C PHE A 54 5.21 3.89 -24.53
N ASP A 55 5.79 3.07 -25.39
CA ASP A 55 5.29 1.73 -25.69
C ASP A 55 5.73 0.69 -24.65
N THR A 56 6.89 0.90 -24.00
CA THR A 56 7.46 -0.04 -23.03
C THR A 56 7.98 0.66 -21.76
N MET A 57 8.00 -0.07 -20.65
CA MET A 57 8.59 0.41 -19.39
C MET A 57 10.10 0.64 -19.52
N LYS A 58 10.80 -0.21 -20.28
CA LYS A 58 12.24 -0.07 -20.50
C LYS A 58 12.56 1.27 -21.15
N GLU A 59 11.90 1.58 -22.27
CA GLU A 59 12.09 2.87 -22.96
C GLU A 59 11.74 4.05 -22.05
N ALA A 60 10.64 3.94 -21.33
CA ALA A 60 10.19 5.00 -20.42
C ALA A 60 11.20 5.28 -19.32
N VAL A 61 11.74 4.25 -18.67
CA VAL A 61 12.74 4.38 -17.61
C VAL A 61 14.07 4.95 -18.15
N GLU A 62 14.55 4.46 -19.30
CA GLU A 62 15.76 4.96 -19.95
C GLU A 62 15.69 6.47 -20.29
N LYS A 63 14.50 6.95 -20.69
CA LYS A 63 14.30 8.36 -21.09
C LYS A 63 13.99 9.29 -19.91
N THR A 64 13.38 8.78 -18.84
CA THR A 64 12.86 9.63 -17.75
C THR A 64 13.61 9.46 -16.43
N GLY A 65 14.36 8.39 -16.25
CA GLY A 65 14.99 8.03 -14.97
C GLY A 65 13.99 7.68 -13.87
N ALA A 66 12.77 7.28 -14.22
CA ALA A 66 11.74 6.94 -13.26
C ALA A 66 12.14 5.78 -12.35
N THR A 67 11.81 5.89 -11.07
CA THR A 67 12.09 4.88 -10.05
C THR A 67 10.83 4.27 -9.45
N ALA A 68 9.67 4.83 -9.72
CA ALA A 68 8.39 4.31 -9.27
C ALA A 68 7.41 4.16 -10.44
N SER A 69 6.48 3.23 -10.30
CA SER A 69 5.39 3.09 -11.26
C SER A 69 4.06 2.71 -10.60
N ILE A 70 2.97 3.01 -11.29
CA ILE A 70 1.61 2.62 -10.88
C ILE A 70 0.88 1.95 -12.04
N VAL A 71 0.14 0.88 -11.73
CA VAL A 71 -0.51 0.01 -12.72
C VAL A 71 -2.02 0.20 -12.69
N PHE A 72 -2.58 0.69 -13.80
CA PHE A 72 -4.01 0.84 -14.05
C PHE A 72 -4.49 0.01 -15.24
N VAL A 73 -3.73 -0.99 -15.63
CA VAL A 73 -4.11 -1.86 -16.76
C VAL A 73 -5.16 -2.88 -16.32
N PRO A 74 -5.98 -3.41 -17.26
CA PRO A 74 -6.95 -4.46 -16.97
C PRO A 74 -6.31 -5.72 -16.36
N PRO A 75 -7.05 -6.49 -15.52
CA PRO A 75 -6.51 -7.65 -14.78
C PRO A 75 -5.72 -8.67 -15.62
N PRO A 76 -6.14 -9.04 -16.86
CA PRO A 76 -5.40 -10.01 -17.66
C PRO A 76 -3.98 -9.58 -18.04
N PHE A 77 -3.68 -8.28 -18.02
CA PHE A 77 -2.38 -7.72 -18.41
C PHE A 77 -1.56 -7.19 -17.22
N ALA A 78 -2.15 -7.12 -16.04
CA ALA A 78 -1.53 -6.49 -14.88
C ALA A 78 -0.27 -7.24 -14.40
N ALA A 79 -0.28 -8.57 -14.42
CA ALA A 79 0.87 -9.37 -14.01
C ALA A 79 2.09 -9.11 -14.92
N ASP A 80 1.88 -9.05 -16.25
CA ASP A 80 2.94 -8.75 -17.22
C ASP A 80 3.46 -7.33 -17.04
N SER A 81 2.56 -6.35 -16.81
CA SER A 81 2.92 -4.96 -16.53
C SER A 81 3.78 -4.82 -15.26
N ILE A 82 3.48 -5.58 -14.21
CA ILE A 82 4.28 -5.61 -12.97
C ILE A 82 5.67 -6.20 -13.22
N MET A 83 5.74 -7.31 -13.98
CA MET A 83 7.02 -7.96 -14.30
C MET A 83 7.88 -7.08 -15.21
N GLU A 84 7.28 -6.41 -16.18
CA GLU A 84 7.96 -5.44 -17.06
C GLU A 84 8.54 -4.26 -16.24
N ALA A 85 7.80 -3.74 -15.26
CA ALA A 85 8.30 -2.70 -14.36
C ALA A 85 9.52 -3.17 -13.56
N ALA A 86 9.51 -4.42 -13.08
CA ALA A 86 10.65 -5.01 -12.37
C ALA A 86 11.88 -5.15 -13.29
N ASP A 87 11.69 -5.59 -14.54
CA ASP A 87 12.77 -5.70 -15.54
C ASP A 87 13.36 -4.35 -15.94
N ALA A 88 12.53 -3.32 -15.98
CA ALA A 88 12.96 -1.95 -16.26
C ALA A 88 13.74 -1.29 -15.10
N GLY A 89 13.81 -1.94 -13.91
CA GLY A 89 14.56 -1.43 -12.77
C GLY A 89 13.75 -0.50 -11.84
N ILE A 90 12.44 -0.50 -11.94
CA ILE A 90 11.55 0.21 -11.00
C ILE A 90 11.80 -0.31 -9.57
N ARG A 91 11.89 0.62 -8.61
CA ARG A 91 12.10 0.32 -7.19
C ARG A 91 10.80 0.14 -6.42
N THR A 92 9.78 0.93 -6.74
CA THR A 92 8.46 0.88 -6.11
C THR A 92 7.40 0.77 -7.19
N CYS A 93 6.57 -0.27 -7.13
CA CYS A 93 5.43 -0.45 -8.03
C CYS A 93 4.15 -0.58 -7.22
N VAL A 94 3.12 0.18 -7.60
CA VAL A 94 1.78 0.10 -7.02
C VAL A 94 0.83 -0.52 -8.03
N ALA A 95 0.20 -1.64 -7.69
CA ALA A 95 -0.81 -2.29 -8.53
C ALA A 95 -2.21 -1.99 -7.97
N ILE A 96 -2.91 -1.05 -8.61
CA ILE A 96 -4.29 -0.69 -8.20
C ILE A 96 -5.29 -1.76 -8.66
N THR A 97 -5.02 -2.40 -9.77
CA THR A 97 -5.91 -3.35 -10.44
C THR A 97 -6.48 -4.39 -9.48
N ASP A 98 -7.80 -4.46 -9.42
CA ASP A 98 -8.56 -5.52 -8.76
C ASP A 98 -8.82 -6.68 -9.73
N GLY A 99 -8.97 -7.91 -9.21
CA GLY A 99 -9.31 -9.09 -10.00
C GLY A 99 -8.15 -9.74 -10.73
N ILE A 100 -6.91 -9.47 -10.37
CA ILE A 100 -5.76 -10.23 -10.88
C ILE A 100 -5.85 -11.66 -10.32
N PRO A 101 -5.82 -12.71 -11.17
CA PRO A 101 -5.86 -14.09 -10.69
C PRO A 101 -4.73 -14.40 -9.71
N ALA A 102 -5.05 -15.08 -8.60
CA ALA A 102 -4.04 -15.45 -7.58
C ALA A 102 -2.86 -16.23 -8.18
N GLN A 103 -3.11 -17.08 -9.19
CA GLN A 103 -2.05 -17.81 -9.90
C GLN A 103 -1.08 -16.87 -10.62
N ASP A 104 -1.57 -15.77 -11.19
CA ASP A 104 -0.72 -14.80 -11.86
C ASP A 104 0.11 -14.02 -10.85
N MET A 105 -0.45 -13.67 -9.69
CA MET A 105 0.32 -13.08 -8.59
C MET A 105 1.38 -14.04 -8.01
N ILE A 106 1.13 -15.34 -7.98
CA ILE A 106 2.16 -16.34 -7.63
C ILE A 106 3.30 -16.31 -8.66
N LYS A 107 2.99 -16.22 -9.96
CA LYS A 107 4.01 -16.06 -11.02
C LYS A 107 4.82 -14.79 -10.82
N VAL A 108 4.16 -13.65 -10.58
CA VAL A 108 4.82 -12.36 -10.26
C VAL A 108 5.78 -12.50 -9.10
N LYS A 109 5.33 -13.07 -7.96
CA LYS A 109 6.20 -13.26 -6.78
C LYS A 109 7.40 -14.19 -7.06
N ARG A 110 7.20 -15.25 -7.82
CA ARG A 110 8.31 -16.13 -8.27
C ARG A 110 9.26 -15.38 -9.19
N TYR A 111 8.73 -14.62 -10.13
CA TYR A 111 9.53 -13.82 -11.06
C TYR A 111 10.40 -12.80 -10.33
N MET A 112 9.86 -12.09 -9.35
CA MET A 112 10.60 -11.11 -8.56
C MET A 112 11.71 -11.71 -7.68
N ARG A 113 11.63 -13.00 -7.30
CA ARG A 113 12.67 -13.68 -6.53
C ARG A 113 13.99 -13.86 -7.27
N ARG A 114 14.02 -13.69 -8.59
CA ARG A 114 15.26 -13.73 -9.39
C ARG A 114 16.17 -12.53 -9.14
N TYR A 115 15.62 -11.42 -8.64
CA TYR A 115 16.40 -10.25 -8.27
C TYR A 115 16.96 -10.42 -6.85
N ARG A 116 18.20 -9.94 -6.66
CA ARG A 116 18.79 -9.85 -5.33
C ARG A 116 17.93 -8.97 -4.43
N ALA A 117 17.97 -9.20 -3.12
CA ALA A 117 17.10 -8.49 -2.17
C ALA A 117 17.22 -6.95 -2.29
N GLU A 118 18.45 -6.45 -2.42
CA GLU A 118 18.76 -5.03 -2.56
C GLU A 118 18.23 -4.37 -3.85
N ASN A 119 17.97 -5.18 -4.88
CA ASN A 119 17.47 -4.74 -6.19
C ASN A 119 16.02 -5.16 -6.46
N ARG A 120 15.41 -5.87 -5.52
CA ARG A 120 14.04 -6.33 -5.68
C ARG A 120 13.07 -5.17 -5.55
N MET A 121 12.20 -5.04 -6.53
CA MET A 121 11.12 -4.04 -6.51
C MET A 121 10.18 -4.27 -5.32
N CYS A 122 9.88 -3.21 -4.56
CA CYS A 122 8.79 -3.21 -3.59
C CYS A 122 7.46 -3.12 -4.36
N LEU A 123 6.64 -4.16 -4.28
CA LEU A 123 5.33 -4.21 -4.91
C LEU A 123 4.24 -4.00 -3.87
N ILE A 124 3.43 -2.97 -4.03
CA ILE A 124 2.26 -2.66 -3.21
C ILE A 124 1.00 -3.06 -3.97
N GLY A 125 0.11 -3.80 -3.32
CA GLY A 125 -1.07 -4.38 -3.95
C GLY A 125 -0.85 -5.82 -4.42
N PRO A 126 -1.71 -6.37 -5.26
CA PRO A 126 -2.79 -5.71 -6.04
C PRO A 126 -4.01 -5.35 -5.20
N ASN A 127 -5.05 -4.80 -5.86
CA ASN A 127 -6.32 -4.43 -5.23
C ASN A 127 -6.10 -3.53 -4.01
N CYS A 128 -5.40 -2.43 -4.20
CA CYS A 128 -4.96 -1.54 -3.14
C CYS A 128 -5.27 -0.07 -3.43
N ALA A 129 -5.18 0.75 -2.40
CA ALA A 129 -5.37 2.19 -2.52
C ALA A 129 -4.08 2.94 -2.92
N GLY A 130 -2.92 2.28 -2.81
CA GLY A 130 -1.62 2.86 -3.11
C GLY A 130 -0.87 3.39 -1.90
N ILE A 131 -0.11 4.45 -2.11
CA ILE A 131 0.77 5.08 -1.11
C ILE A 131 0.51 6.59 -1.13
N ILE A 132 0.42 7.20 0.05
CA ILE A 132 0.44 8.65 0.18
C ILE A 132 1.42 9.08 1.27
N SER A 133 2.31 10.02 0.94
CA SER A 133 3.11 10.77 1.91
C SER A 133 2.56 12.19 1.94
N PRO A 134 1.78 12.55 2.98
CA PRO A 134 1.02 13.80 3.00
C PRO A 134 1.88 15.03 2.76
N SER A 135 1.40 15.96 1.93
CA SER A 135 2.10 17.17 1.45
C SER A 135 3.38 16.90 0.63
N LYS A 136 3.69 15.66 0.29
CA LYS A 136 4.88 15.29 -0.50
C LYS A 136 4.50 14.66 -1.83
N ALA A 137 3.83 13.49 -1.83
CA ALA A 137 3.42 12.81 -3.06
C ALA A 137 2.30 11.79 -2.79
N LEU A 138 1.52 11.51 -3.82
CA LEU A 138 0.50 10.46 -3.89
C LEU A 138 0.83 9.51 -5.05
N LEU A 139 0.92 8.23 -4.77
CA LEU A 139 1.04 7.17 -5.77
C LEU A 139 -0.13 6.19 -5.58
N GLY A 140 -1.31 6.55 -6.05
CA GLY A 140 -2.53 5.81 -5.76
C GLY A 140 -3.81 6.56 -6.06
N ILE A 141 -4.87 6.11 -5.40
CA ILE A 141 -6.24 6.63 -5.54
C ILE A 141 -6.78 7.22 -4.24
N MET A 142 -5.90 7.45 -3.26
CA MET A 142 -6.27 7.96 -1.93
C MET A 142 -6.74 9.42 -2.01
N PRO A 143 -7.80 9.80 -1.27
CA PRO A 143 -8.25 11.20 -1.20
C PRO A 143 -7.25 12.04 -0.38
N GLY A 144 -6.39 12.80 -1.06
CA GLY A 144 -5.29 13.54 -0.42
C GLY A 144 -5.71 14.56 0.63
N ASN A 145 -6.93 15.11 0.53
CA ASN A 145 -7.47 16.15 1.41
C ASN A 145 -7.79 15.67 2.85
N ILE A 146 -7.93 14.38 3.08
CA ILE A 146 -8.20 13.84 4.43
C ILE A 146 -6.92 13.61 5.25
N TYR A 147 -5.75 13.70 4.64
CA TYR A 147 -4.48 13.47 5.31
C TYR A 147 -3.84 14.76 5.81
N LEU A 148 -3.41 14.76 7.06
CA LEU A 148 -2.54 15.79 7.65
C LEU A 148 -1.11 15.25 7.68
N SER A 149 -0.12 16.08 7.34
CA SER A 149 1.31 15.69 7.44
C SER A 149 1.75 15.57 8.89
N GLY A 150 2.49 14.52 9.24
CA GLY A 150 2.98 14.30 10.60
C GLY A 150 3.81 13.01 10.73
N HIS A 151 3.64 12.29 11.85
CA HIS A 151 4.59 11.27 12.29
C HIS A 151 3.97 9.87 12.53
N VAL A 152 2.74 9.63 12.14
CA VAL A 152 2.11 8.31 12.28
C VAL A 152 2.09 7.58 10.94
N GLY A 153 2.69 6.40 10.88
CA GLY A 153 2.57 5.50 9.74
C GLY A 153 1.19 4.83 9.72
N ILE A 154 0.62 4.59 8.55
CA ILE A 154 -0.56 3.76 8.39
C ILE A 154 -0.24 2.63 7.42
N VAL A 155 -0.56 1.39 7.78
CA VAL A 155 -0.54 0.25 6.88
C VAL A 155 -1.83 -0.55 7.01
N GLY A 156 -2.48 -0.86 5.87
CA GLY A 156 -3.77 -1.56 5.91
C GLY A 156 -4.07 -2.38 4.66
N ARG A 157 -4.87 -3.43 4.83
CA ARG A 157 -5.43 -4.19 3.71
C ARG A 157 -6.59 -3.42 3.08
N SER A 158 -7.41 -2.76 3.89
CA SER A 158 -8.54 -1.94 3.44
C SER A 158 -8.13 -0.48 3.25
N GLY A 159 -8.31 0.04 2.03
CA GLY A 159 -8.14 1.47 1.76
C GLY A 159 -9.13 2.33 2.55
N THR A 160 -10.41 1.97 2.55
CA THR A 160 -11.49 2.73 3.20
C THR A 160 -11.26 2.89 4.70
N LEU A 161 -10.86 1.82 5.39
CA LEU A 161 -10.54 1.91 6.82
C LEU A 161 -9.26 2.72 7.09
N GLY A 162 -8.30 2.70 6.15
CA GLY A 162 -7.14 3.59 6.19
C GLY A 162 -7.53 5.06 6.07
N TYR A 163 -8.50 5.38 5.21
CA TYR A 163 -9.05 6.75 5.09
C TYR A 163 -9.76 7.19 6.36
N GLU A 164 -10.56 6.30 6.95
CA GLU A 164 -11.26 6.56 8.21
C GLU A 164 -10.26 6.87 9.33
N ALA A 165 -9.22 6.06 9.48
CA ALA A 165 -8.17 6.29 10.46
C ALA A 165 -7.47 7.64 10.24
N ALA A 166 -7.11 7.98 9.00
CA ALA A 166 -6.45 9.23 8.67
C ALA A 166 -7.35 10.44 8.96
N ALA A 167 -8.65 10.36 8.63
CA ALA A 167 -9.63 11.43 8.88
C ALA A 167 -9.81 11.68 10.38
N GLN A 168 -10.01 10.63 11.20
CA GLN A 168 -10.11 10.74 12.65
C GLN A 168 -8.83 11.34 13.28
N MET A 169 -7.66 10.87 12.84
CA MET A 169 -6.40 11.41 13.34
C MET A 169 -6.23 12.89 12.97
N LYS A 170 -6.62 13.29 11.76
CA LYS A 170 -6.59 14.69 11.32
C LYS A 170 -7.45 15.60 12.19
N GLU A 171 -8.67 15.17 12.55
CA GLU A 171 -9.55 15.91 13.47
C GLU A 171 -8.93 16.10 14.87
N LEU A 172 -8.10 15.15 15.28
CA LEU A 172 -7.36 15.19 16.55
C LEU A 172 -6.00 15.90 16.45
N GLY A 173 -5.68 16.49 15.30
CA GLY A 173 -4.38 17.14 15.04
C GLY A 173 -3.21 16.18 14.90
N ILE A 174 -3.46 14.88 14.69
CA ILE A 174 -2.44 13.85 14.51
C ILE A 174 -2.18 13.66 13.02
N GLY A 175 -0.94 13.93 12.60
CA GLY A 175 -0.54 13.83 11.20
C GLY A 175 0.08 12.47 10.85
N VAL A 176 0.01 12.16 9.56
CA VAL A 176 0.49 10.92 8.95
C VAL A 176 1.84 11.15 8.26
N SER A 177 2.84 10.29 8.51
CA SER A 177 4.12 10.29 7.79
C SER A 177 3.98 9.67 6.40
N THR A 178 3.42 8.48 6.36
CA THR A 178 3.08 7.76 5.11
C THR A 178 1.91 6.81 5.39
N SER A 179 0.97 6.69 4.44
CA SER A 179 -0.06 5.67 4.46
C SER A 179 0.13 4.71 3.28
N VAL A 180 0.12 3.41 3.57
CA VAL A 180 0.33 2.33 2.59
C VAL A 180 -0.85 1.38 2.62
N GLY A 181 -1.55 1.25 1.50
CA GLY A 181 -2.57 0.23 1.30
C GLY A 181 -1.97 -1.00 0.65
N ILE A 182 -1.82 -2.11 1.37
CA ILE A 182 -1.22 -3.34 0.83
C ILE A 182 -2.19 -4.20 0.03
N GLY A 183 -3.50 -3.90 0.08
CA GLY A 183 -4.54 -4.59 -0.68
C GLY A 183 -5.19 -5.76 0.04
N GLY A 184 -6.41 -6.08 -0.41
CA GLY A 184 -7.27 -7.11 0.19
C GLY A 184 -7.18 -8.49 -0.47
N ASP A 185 -6.28 -8.68 -1.43
CA ASP A 185 -6.11 -9.95 -2.13
C ASP A 185 -5.31 -10.96 -1.28
N PRO A 186 -5.51 -12.28 -1.50
CA PRO A 186 -4.80 -13.30 -0.73
C PRO A 186 -3.30 -13.36 -1.03
N ILE A 187 -2.87 -12.93 -2.22
CA ILE A 187 -1.48 -12.90 -2.66
C ILE A 187 -1.06 -11.46 -2.95
N ASN A 188 -0.52 -10.81 -1.94
CA ASN A 188 0.00 -9.44 -2.06
C ASN A 188 1.48 -9.41 -2.46
N GLY A 189 1.90 -8.29 -3.01
CA GLY A 189 3.31 -7.98 -3.26
C GLY A 189 4.09 -7.88 -1.95
N SER A 190 3.71 -6.94 -1.11
CA SER A 190 4.25 -6.71 0.24
C SER A 190 3.25 -7.09 1.33
N SER A 191 3.76 -7.58 2.46
CA SER A 191 3.01 -7.93 3.67
C SER A 191 3.01 -6.78 4.68
N PHE A 192 2.26 -6.93 5.80
CA PHE A 192 2.37 -6.03 6.94
C PHE A 192 3.81 -5.95 7.45
N LYS A 193 4.46 -7.11 7.61
CA LYS A 193 5.85 -7.19 8.09
C LYS A 193 6.77 -6.33 7.22
N ASP A 194 6.72 -6.45 5.89
CA ASP A 194 7.59 -5.70 4.98
C ASP A 194 7.43 -4.18 5.16
N ILE A 195 6.21 -3.70 5.40
CA ILE A 195 5.94 -2.27 5.60
C ILE A 195 6.28 -1.82 7.03
N LEU A 196 6.08 -2.66 8.03
CA LEU A 196 6.49 -2.37 9.40
C LEU A 196 8.01 -2.24 9.53
N GLU A 197 8.79 -3.06 8.79
CA GLU A 197 10.25 -2.93 8.70
C GLU A 197 10.67 -1.54 8.19
N LEU A 198 9.98 -1.05 7.16
CA LEU A 198 10.24 0.29 6.63
C LEU A 198 9.87 1.39 7.62
N PHE A 199 8.74 1.28 8.30
CA PHE A 199 8.32 2.24 9.32
C PHE A 199 9.24 2.24 10.55
N GLU A 200 9.72 1.09 10.99
CA GLU A 200 10.67 1.01 12.12
C GLU A 200 11.97 1.72 11.79
N ALA A 201 12.45 1.57 10.55
CA ALA A 201 13.67 2.22 10.07
C ALA A 201 13.50 3.73 9.77
N ASP A 202 12.28 4.23 9.61
CA ASP A 202 12.02 5.63 9.23
C ASP A 202 12.07 6.58 10.44
N PRO A 203 13.02 7.52 10.51
CA PRO A 203 13.12 8.45 11.64
C PRO A 203 11.94 9.45 11.72
N GLU A 204 11.18 9.66 10.64
CA GLU A 204 10.02 10.54 10.63
C GLU A 204 8.75 9.84 11.17
N THR A 205 8.74 8.50 11.26
CA THR A 205 7.61 7.75 11.80
C THR A 205 7.83 7.43 13.27
N HIS A 206 6.91 7.85 14.14
CA HIS A 206 7.01 7.68 15.60
C HIS A 206 6.07 6.60 16.14
N ALA A 207 4.99 6.29 15.44
CA ALA A 207 4.04 5.23 15.76
C ALA A 207 3.41 4.68 14.46
N VAL A 208 2.80 3.51 14.53
CA VAL A 208 2.15 2.90 13.36
C VAL A 208 0.72 2.48 13.69
N VAL A 209 -0.22 2.83 12.81
CA VAL A 209 -1.58 2.28 12.78
C VAL A 209 -1.63 1.16 11.76
N MET A 210 -1.95 -0.06 12.22
CA MET A 210 -2.10 -1.26 11.42
C MET A 210 -3.57 -1.65 11.30
N ILE A 211 -4.08 -1.79 10.08
CA ILE A 211 -5.47 -2.13 9.82
C ILE A 211 -5.55 -3.49 9.15
N GLY A 212 -5.84 -4.49 9.97
CA GLY A 212 -6.01 -5.88 9.57
C GLY A 212 -7.47 -6.26 9.33
N GLU A 213 -7.66 -7.48 8.90
CA GLU A 213 -8.96 -8.10 8.70
C GLU A 213 -8.88 -9.61 8.83
N ILE A 214 -10.00 -10.30 8.80
CA ILE A 214 -10.05 -11.77 8.78
C ILE A 214 -9.31 -12.34 7.57
N GLY A 215 -8.84 -13.59 7.69
CA GLY A 215 -8.21 -14.37 6.63
C GLY A 215 -6.71 -14.15 6.48
N GLY A 216 -6.03 -15.25 6.24
CA GLY A 216 -4.58 -15.32 6.07
C GLY A 216 -3.76 -15.07 7.33
N PRO A 217 -2.44 -15.34 7.28
CA PRO A 217 -1.56 -15.32 8.47
C PRO A 217 -0.86 -13.97 8.69
N GLN A 218 -1.04 -12.96 7.84
CA GLN A 218 -0.18 -11.78 7.80
C GLN A 218 -0.14 -10.97 9.10
N GLU A 219 -1.25 -10.91 9.86
CA GLU A 219 -1.30 -10.21 11.14
C GLU A 219 -0.53 -10.97 12.23
N ALA A 220 -0.51 -12.31 12.19
CA ALA A 220 0.31 -13.13 13.10
C ALA A 220 1.80 -12.97 12.78
N GLU A 221 2.19 -13.00 11.50
CA GLU A 221 3.56 -12.72 11.05
C GLU A 221 4.02 -11.30 11.44
N ALA A 222 3.10 -10.33 11.37
CA ALA A 222 3.34 -8.96 11.84
C ALA A 222 3.56 -8.91 13.36
N ALA A 223 2.76 -9.65 14.13
CA ALA A 223 2.90 -9.71 15.59
C ALA A 223 4.26 -10.28 16.02
N GLU A 224 4.74 -11.33 15.36
CA GLU A 224 6.09 -11.85 15.58
C GLU A 224 7.17 -10.80 15.32
N TYR A 225 7.07 -10.07 14.20
CA TYR A 225 8.00 -9.00 13.87
C TYR A 225 7.94 -7.85 14.90
N ILE A 226 6.73 -7.45 15.30
CA ILE A 226 6.53 -6.39 16.31
C ILE A 226 7.20 -6.78 17.62
N ARG A 227 6.97 -8.00 18.13
CA ARG A 227 7.58 -8.51 19.37
C ARG A 227 9.11 -8.47 19.34
N ASP A 228 9.71 -8.89 18.22
CA ASP A 228 11.14 -9.16 18.17
C ASP A 228 11.98 -7.97 17.71
N HIS A 229 11.37 -7.01 16.96
CA HIS A 229 12.13 -5.99 16.24
C HIS A 229 11.63 -4.56 16.39
N MET A 230 10.32 -4.33 16.70
CA MET A 230 9.80 -2.97 16.78
C MET A 230 9.97 -2.35 18.16
N LYS A 231 10.42 -1.09 18.17
CA LYS A 231 10.45 -0.22 19.35
C LYS A 231 9.35 0.83 19.30
N LYS A 232 8.87 1.16 18.12
CA LYS A 232 7.79 2.12 17.90
C LYS A 232 6.46 1.50 18.29
N PRO A 233 5.58 2.24 18.99
CA PRO A 233 4.27 1.72 19.36
C PRO A 233 3.41 1.44 18.13
N VAL A 234 2.66 0.34 18.21
CA VAL A 234 1.71 -0.07 17.18
C VAL A 234 0.30 -0.04 17.74
N ILE A 235 -0.60 0.55 16.97
CA ILE A 235 -2.04 0.56 17.21
C ILE A 235 -2.67 -0.32 16.12
N ALA A 236 -3.57 -1.23 16.47
CA ALA A 236 -4.23 -2.05 15.46
C ALA A 236 -5.76 -2.00 15.57
N TYR A 237 -6.40 -2.07 14.42
CA TYR A 237 -7.79 -2.44 14.27
C TYR A 237 -7.89 -3.67 13.37
N VAL A 238 -8.68 -4.66 13.75
CA VAL A 238 -8.91 -5.87 12.93
C VAL A 238 -10.39 -5.98 12.60
N ALA A 239 -10.71 -5.87 11.32
CA ALA A 239 -12.08 -5.94 10.83
C ALA A 239 -12.61 -7.38 10.81
N GLY A 240 -13.91 -7.55 11.11
CA GLY A 240 -14.61 -8.81 10.95
C GLY A 240 -14.82 -9.63 12.23
N LEU A 241 -14.90 -9.00 13.41
CA LEU A 241 -15.18 -9.70 14.69
C LEU A 241 -16.48 -10.54 14.66
N SER A 242 -17.48 -10.14 13.87
CA SER A 242 -18.73 -10.86 13.68
C SER A 242 -18.79 -11.70 12.40
N ALA A 243 -17.69 -11.84 11.68
CA ALA A 243 -17.67 -12.53 10.40
C ALA A 243 -17.83 -14.06 10.59
N PRO A 244 -18.74 -14.71 9.83
CA PRO A 244 -18.92 -16.15 9.90
C PRO A 244 -17.77 -16.89 9.20
N LYS A 245 -17.41 -18.06 9.72
CA LYS A 245 -16.39 -18.95 9.09
C LYS A 245 -16.82 -19.39 7.69
N GLY A 246 -15.87 -19.50 6.78
CA GLY A 246 -16.06 -20.04 5.43
C GLY A 246 -16.80 -19.12 4.46
N ARG A 247 -17.12 -17.86 4.84
CA ARG A 247 -17.70 -16.87 3.93
C ARG A 247 -16.72 -15.76 3.59
N LYS A 248 -16.66 -15.43 2.30
CA LYS A 248 -15.88 -14.29 1.81
C LYS A 248 -16.59 -12.98 2.21
N MET A 249 -15.88 -12.08 2.85
CA MET A 249 -16.40 -10.82 3.40
C MET A 249 -15.78 -9.61 2.70
N GLY A 250 -16.26 -9.29 1.50
CA GLY A 250 -15.77 -8.18 0.69
C GLY A 250 -14.50 -8.52 -0.07
N HIS A 251 -13.33 -8.40 0.55
CA HIS A 251 -12.06 -8.69 -0.08
C HIS A 251 -11.88 -10.18 -0.43
N ALA A 252 -11.12 -10.47 -1.50
CA ALA A 252 -10.86 -11.83 -1.93
C ALA A 252 -10.10 -12.66 -0.88
N GLY A 253 -9.23 -12.02 -0.09
CA GLY A 253 -8.49 -12.62 1.02
C GLY A 253 -9.23 -12.64 2.36
N ALA A 254 -10.40 -11.99 2.48
CA ALA A 254 -11.15 -11.90 3.72
C ALA A 254 -12.10 -13.09 3.89
N ILE A 255 -11.52 -14.25 4.17
CA ILE A 255 -12.22 -15.51 4.45
C ILE A 255 -11.50 -16.28 5.57
N ILE A 256 -12.26 -16.74 6.58
CA ILE A 256 -11.72 -17.57 7.66
C ILE A 256 -11.73 -19.03 7.17
N SER A 257 -10.58 -19.54 6.81
CA SER A 257 -10.38 -20.91 6.28
C SER A 257 -9.58 -21.81 7.21
N ALA A 258 -8.80 -21.23 8.13
CA ALA A 258 -7.95 -21.95 9.06
C ALA A 258 -8.00 -21.36 10.47
N PHE A 259 -7.33 -22.01 11.41
CA PHE A 259 -7.09 -21.50 12.77
C PHE A 259 -6.15 -20.26 12.71
N GLY A 260 -6.40 -19.29 13.57
CA GLY A 260 -5.62 -18.04 13.60
C GLY A 260 -6.07 -16.97 12.58
N GLU A 261 -7.08 -17.26 11.77
CA GLU A 261 -7.54 -16.34 10.70
C GLU A 261 -8.77 -15.50 11.07
N SER A 262 -9.44 -15.78 12.21
CA SER A 262 -10.54 -14.94 12.69
C SER A 262 -10.02 -13.63 13.29
N ALA A 263 -10.86 -12.59 13.29
CA ALA A 263 -10.48 -11.31 13.85
C ALA A 263 -10.21 -11.40 15.37
N SER A 264 -10.95 -12.24 16.10
CA SER A 264 -10.73 -12.46 17.53
C SER A 264 -9.36 -13.06 17.83
N GLU A 265 -8.99 -14.14 17.12
CA GLU A 265 -7.66 -14.77 17.27
C GLU A 265 -6.53 -13.79 16.93
N LYS A 266 -6.67 -13.01 15.85
CA LYS A 266 -5.67 -11.99 15.46
C LYS A 266 -5.54 -10.88 16.51
N VAL A 267 -6.67 -10.43 17.08
CA VAL A 267 -6.68 -9.43 18.16
C VAL A 267 -5.96 -9.95 19.40
N GLU A 268 -6.16 -11.22 19.77
CA GLU A 268 -5.47 -11.85 20.91
C GLU A 268 -3.95 -11.89 20.66
N ILE A 269 -3.52 -12.42 19.52
CA ILE A 269 -2.10 -12.50 19.14
C ILE A 269 -1.44 -11.11 19.15
N LEU A 270 -2.09 -10.09 18.63
CA LEU A 270 -1.56 -8.72 18.62
C LEU A 270 -1.49 -8.12 20.03
N ARG A 271 -2.46 -8.40 20.90
CA ARG A 271 -2.43 -7.96 22.32
C ARG A 271 -1.29 -8.58 23.10
N GLU A 272 -1.03 -9.86 22.89
CA GLU A 272 0.06 -10.58 23.57
C GLU A 272 1.44 -9.96 23.32
N VAL A 273 1.62 -9.29 22.18
CA VAL A 273 2.86 -8.61 21.84
C VAL A 273 2.84 -7.10 22.11
N GLY A 274 1.85 -6.62 22.88
CA GLY A 274 1.79 -5.23 23.34
C GLY A 274 1.16 -4.23 22.36
N VAL A 275 0.51 -4.70 21.29
CA VAL A 275 -0.20 -3.83 20.35
C VAL A 275 -1.47 -3.27 20.99
N ALA A 276 -1.66 -1.95 20.89
CA ALA A 276 -2.87 -1.28 21.37
C ALA A 276 -4.03 -1.51 20.38
N ILE A 277 -5.09 -2.19 20.81
CA ILE A 277 -6.22 -2.52 19.96
C ILE A 277 -7.31 -1.46 20.03
N ALA A 278 -7.70 -0.89 18.89
CA ALA A 278 -8.90 -0.10 18.75
C ALA A 278 -10.13 -1.04 18.71
N PRO A 279 -11.12 -0.88 19.60
CA PRO A 279 -12.24 -1.82 19.71
C PRO A 279 -13.21 -1.71 18.53
N THR A 280 -13.34 -0.52 17.96
CA THR A 280 -14.19 -0.26 16.79
C THR A 280 -13.44 0.60 15.76
N PRO A 281 -13.86 0.63 14.49
CA PRO A 281 -13.23 1.50 13.50
C PRO A 281 -13.34 2.99 13.86
N ALA A 282 -14.40 3.41 14.56
CA ALA A 282 -14.60 4.79 15.01
C ALA A 282 -13.65 5.23 16.13
N GLU A 283 -12.93 4.30 16.76
CA GLU A 283 -12.03 4.57 17.89
C GLU A 283 -10.54 4.48 17.50
N ILE A 284 -10.21 4.33 16.22
CA ILE A 284 -8.81 4.24 15.78
C ILE A 284 -8.06 5.52 16.14
N GLY A 285 -8.61 6.69 15.82
CA GLY A 285 -7.97 7.98 16.09
C GLY A 285 -7.76 8.25 17.56
N ILE A 286 -8.77 8.01 18.40
CA ILE A 286 -8.66 8.23 19.85
C ILE A 286 -7.69 7.25 20.53
N THR A 287 -7.62 6.00 20.00
CA THR A 287 -6.66 5.01 20.48
C THR A 287 -5.23 5.44 20.12
N ALA A 288 -5.01 5.93 18.89
CA ALA A 288 -3.73 6.48 18.48
C ALA A 288 -3.32 7.68 19.34
N GLN A 289 -4.25 8.60 19.64
CA GLN A 289 -3.98 9.75 20.50
C GLN A 289 -3.56 9.31 21.91
N ARG A 290 -4.23 8.31 22.49
CA ARG A 290 -3.90 7.78 23.83
C ARG A 290 -2.50 7.18 23.86
N VAL A 291 -2.15 6.39 22.85
CA VAL A 291 -0.82 5.76 22.75
C VAL A 291 0.29 6.81 22.58
N LEU A 292 0.09 7.79 21.71
CA LEU A 292 1.07 8.86 21.48
C LEU A 292 1.30 9.77 22.68
N LYS A 293 0.32 9.92 23.58
CA LYS A 293 0.48 10.67 24.84
C LYS A 293 1.21 9.89 25.93
N ALA A 294 1.27 8.57 25.80
CA ALA A 294 1.90 7.67 26.78
C ALA A 294 3.35 7.29 26.41
N ALA A 295 3.75 7.50 25.15
CA ALA A 295 5.08 7.27 24.62
C ALA A 295 5.96 8.53 24.70
#